data_b5ea62e922430443a72c698a7368acbc
#
_entry.id   b5ea62e922430443a72c698a7368acbc
#
_cell.length_a   1.000
_cell.length_b   1.000
_cell.length_c   1.000
_cell.angle_alpha   90.00
_cell.angle_beta   90.00
_cell.angle_gamma   90.00
#
_symmetry.space_group_name_H-M   'P 1'
#
loop_
_entity.id
_entity.type
_entity.pdbx_description
1 polymer ?
#
loop_
_entity_poly.entity_id
_entity_poly.type
_entity_poly.pdbx_seq_one_letter_code
_entity_poly.pdbx_strand_id
1 'polypeptide(L)'
;YVMGGFGAPLTGANVSRYCTNHRYNKQAARTAMIRAAADKNPPVYGFDCVCLIKGVLWGWSGNTAKPYGGAAYASNGVPDLGADTMITKCSGVSADFSGIVPGEAVWLPGHIGVYIGGGKVIECSPAFKNCVQVTACLNIGAISGMNGRKWTKHGKLPYITYDTAGGAQDGAGSTTKPSGTTTTPATLAFAVGDVVRFTGNTHYTNAAAASGAACKPGTAKVTALAKGAKHHYHLIKQPGGGSTVYGWVNAADVQAVGSGTTAPKMRVGAKVKYSGPLYRDSNGGGQGKTVNGTYTVKYYYTARKCGVHIDGLGWVPESGCTVIG
;
A
#
# COMPACT_ATOMS: atom_id res chain seq x y z
N TYR A 1 3.54 4.80 18.48
CA TYR A 1 3.98 3.48 18.93
C TYR A 1 3.40 3.17 20.31
N VAL A 2 2.71 2.04 20.41
CA VAL A 2 2.10 1.53 21.65
C VAL A 2 2.47 0.06 21.78
N MET A 3 3.29 -0.30 22.76
CA MET A 3 3.72 -1.67 22.99
C MET A 3 2.49 -2.57 23.29
N GLY A 4 2.36 -3.68 22.58
CA GLY A 4 1.20 -4.59 22.63
C GLY A 4 -0.04 -4.09 21.88
N GLY A 5 0.05 -2.96 21.20
CA GLY A 5 -1.04 -2.44 20.38
C GLY A 5 -1.07 -3.09 19.00
N PHE A 6 -2.23 -3.58 18.56
CA PHE A 6 -2.45 -4.17 17.24
C PHE A 6 -3.65 -3.57 16.51
N GLY A 7 -3.81 -2.24 16.65
CA GLY A 7 -4.75 -1.48 15.87
C GLY A 7 -6.01 -1.00 16.59
N ALA A 8 -6.03 -1.00 17.92
CA ALA A 8 -7.12 -0.35 18.66
C ALA A 8 -7.06 1.16 18.47
N PRO A 9 -8.21 1.85 18.29
CA PRO A 9 -8.26 3.30 18.35
C PRO A 9 -7.84 3.78 19.74
N LEU A 10 -7.08 4.85 19.81
CA LEU A 10 -6.62 5.44 21.07
C LEU A 10 -7.73 6.30 21.71
N THR A 11 -8.79 5.64 22.16
CA THR A 11 -9.81 6.25 23.03
C THR A 11 -9.28 6.36 24.46
N GLY A 12 -9.89 7.20 25.29
CA GLY A 12 -9.53 7.34 26.70
C GLY A 12 -9.44 5.99 27.44
N ALA A 13 -10.39 5.06 27.20
CA ALA A 13 -10.39 3.71 27.77
C ALA A 13 -9.21 2.85 27.30
N ASN A 14 -8.92 2.83 25.99
CA ASN A 14 -7.79 2.08 25.44
C ASN A 14 -6.45 2.66 25.89
N VAL A 15 -6.32 3.98 25.94
CA VAL A 15 -5.12 4.67 26.46
C VAL A 15 -4.88 4.29 27.92
N SER A 16 -5.91 4.32 28.77
CA SER A 16 -5.80 3.91 30.16
C SER A 16 -5.31 2.48 30.29
N ARG A 17 -5.89 1.56 29.53
CA ARG A 17 -5.50 0.15 29.50
C ARG A 17 -4.02 -0.03 29.09
N TYR A 18 -3.59 0.58 28.00
CA TYR A 18 -2.21 0.46 27.50
C TYR A 18 -1.19 1.06 28.46
N CYS A 19 -1.50 2.21 29.06
CA CYS A 19 -0.64 2.88 30.02
C CYS A 19 -0.60 2.17 31.39
N THR A 20 -1.57 1.29 31.69
CA THR A 20 -1.63 0.54 32.94
C THR A 20 -1.00 -0.86 32.82
N ASN A 21 -1.19 -1.54 31.71
CA ASN A 21 -0.91 -2.97 31.62
C ASN A 21 0.47 -3.32 31.06
N HIS A 22 1.21 -2.37 30.46
CA HIS A 22 2.50 -2.68 29.86
C HIS A 22 3.63 -1.82 30.44
N ARG A 23 4.68 -2.48 30.98
CA ARG A 23 5.82 -1.81 31.64
C ARG A 23 6.45 -0.70 30.79
N TYR A 24 6.63 -0.92 29.48
CA TYR A 24 7.21 0.09 28.58
C TYR A 24 6.29 1.31 28.45
N ASN A 25 4.99 1.11 28.28
CA ASN A 25 4.03 2.18 28.12
C ASN A 25 3.82 3.00 29.42
N LYS A 26 4.11 2.41 30.61
CA LYS A 26 4.04 3.09 31.93
C LYS A 26 5.12 4.13 32.15
N GLN A 27 6.19 4.12 31.36
CA GLN A 27 7.22 5.16 31.46
C GLN A 27 6.60 6.54 31.20
N ALA A 28 6.92 7.52 32.04
CA ALA A 28 6.26 8.83 32.03
C ALA A 28 6.20 9.49 30.64
N ALA A 29 7.34 9.51 29.93
CA ALA A 29 7.41 10.05 28.57
C ALA A 29 6.54 9.29 27.59
N ARG A 30 6.48 7.94 27.70
CA ARG A 30 5.64 7.10 26.83
C ARG A 30 4.17 7.29 27.11
N THR A 31 3.78 7.31 28.38
CA THR A 31 2.41 7.60 28.82
C THR A 31 1.95 8.96 28.30
N ALA A 32 2.79 10.00 28.41
CA ALA A 32 2.46 11.34 27.91
C ALA A 32 2.21 11.35 26.40
N MET A 33 3.07 10.68 25.61
CA MET A 33 2.90 10.57 24.14
C MET A 33 1.62 9.82 23.76
N ILE A 34 1.30 8.71 24.45
CA ILE A 34 0.10 7.91 24.18
C ILE A 34 -1.15 8.72 24.52
N ARG A 35 -1.15 9.41 25.67
CA ARG A 35 -2.26 10.29 26.08
C ARG A 35 -2.46 11.48 25.14
N ALA A 36 -1.38 12.08 24.63
CA ALA A 36 -1.46 13.17 23.66
C ALA A 36 -2.05 12.74 22.29
N ALA A 37 -2.08 11.45 22.00
CA ALA A 37 -2.69 10.88 20.81
C ALA A 37 -4.13 10.39 21.04
N ALA A 38 -4.65 10.50 22.28
CA ALA A 38 -6.00 10.06 22.63
C ALA A 38 -7.07 10.96 22.00
N ASP A 39 -8.20 10.34 21.69
CA ASP A 39 -9.44 11.01 21.28
C ASP A 39 -9.28 12.05 20.15
N LYS A 40 -8.29 11.83 19.28
CA LYS A 40 -8.05 12.64 18.08
C LYS A 40 -9.11 12.40 17.01
N ASN A 41 -9.39 13.43 16.20
CA ASN A 41 -10.20 13.32 14.99
C ASN A 41 -9.38 13.83 13.79
N PRO A 42 -9.06 12.97 12.79
CA PRO A 42 -9.38 11.53 12.74
C PRO A 42 -8.68 10.72 13.84
N PRO A 43 -9.23 9.55 14.22
CA PRO A 43 -8.70 8.75 15.31
C PRO A 43 -7.30 8.21 15.02
N VAL A 44 -6.47 8.15 16.04
CA VAL A 44 -5.14 7.53 15.99
C VAL A 44 -5.25 6.09 16.51
N TYR A 45 -4.52 5.17 15.87
CA TYR A 45 -4.50 3.75 16.22
C TYR A 45 -3.17 3.35 16.85
N GLY A 46 -3.21 2.51 17.87
CA GLY A 46 -2.04 2.04 18.59
C GLY A 46 -1.46 0.76 17.98
N PHE A 47 -0.19 0.81 17.56
CA PHE A 47 0.59 -0.36 17.13
C PHE A 47 1.95 -0.41 17.80
N ASP A 48 2.52 -1.62 17.96
CA ASP A 48 3.95 -1.81 18.07
C ASP A 48 4.53 -2.35 16.74
N CYS A 49 5.83 -2.66 16.73
CA CYS A 49 6.53 -3.05 15.51
C CYS A 49 5.97 -4.35 14.89
N VAL A 50 5.89 -5.42 15.67
CA VAL A 50 5.40 -6.72 15.16
C VAL A 50 3.88 -6.77 15.08
N CYS A 51 3.20 -6.03 15.96
CA CYS A 51 1.75 -5.94 15.94
C CYS A 51 1.22 -5.10 14.78
N LEU A 52 2.03 -4.26 14.13
CA LEU A 52 1.67 -3.66 12.84
C LEU A 52 1.47 -4.76 11.78
N ILE A 53 2.41 -5.71 11.69
CA ILE A 53 2.33 -6.84 10.75
C ILE A 53 1.16 -7.74 11.13
N LYS A 54 1.11 -8.19 12.38
CA LYS A 54 0.05 -9.08 12.86
C LYS A 54 -1.33 -8.46 12.73
N GLY A 55 -1.49 -7.21 13.14
CA GLY A 55 -2.78 -6.51 13.08
C GLY A 55 -3.34 -6.45 11.66
N VAL A 56 -2.51 -6.16 10.67
CA VAL A 56 -2.92 -6.19 9.24
C VAL A 56 -3.31 -7.60 8.82
N LEU A 57 -2.50 -8.61 9.14
CA LEU A 57 -2.78 -10.01 8.81
C LEU A 57 -3.99 -10.57 9.58
N TRP A 58 -4.30 -10.03 10.75
CA TRP A 58 -5.51 -10.34 11.54
C TRP A 58 -6.76 -9.59 11.08
N GLY A 59 -6.68 -8.84 9.97
CA GLY A 59 -7.82 -8.18 9.34
C GLY A 59 -8.07 -6.73 9.79
N TRP A 60 -7.05 -6.04 10.34
CA TRP A 60 -7.19 -4.62 10.65
C TRP A 60 -7.58 -3.81 9.42
N SER A 61 -8.63 -3.02 9.55
CA SER A 61 -9.20 -2.21 8.46
C SER A 61 -9.38 -0.73 8.82
N GLY A 62 -8.95 -0.32 10.02
CA GLY A 62 -9.17 1.02 10.53
C GLY A 62 -10.63 1.31 10.91
N ASN A 63 -11.47 0.28 11.06
CA ASN A 63 -12.88 0.44 11.42
C ASN A 63 -13.02 0.87 12.90
N THR A 64 -13.39 2.12 13.12
CA THR A 64 -13.55 2.72 14.46
C THR A 64 -14.69 2.10 15.28
N ALA A 65 -15.68 1.49 14.64
CA ALA A 65 -16.79 0.80 15.30
C ALA A 65 -16.42 -0.61 15.80
N LYS A 66 -15.24 -1.08 15.46
CA LYS A 66 -14.75 -2.41 15.87
C LYS A 66 -13.62 -2.28 16.88
N PRO A 67 -13.60 -3.14 17.94
CA PRO A 67 -12.41 -3.28 18.77
C PRO A 67 -11.18 -3.55 17.88
N TYR A 68 -10.04 -3.04 18.25
CA TYR A 68 -8.78 -3.23 17.51
C TYR A 68 -8.84 -2.88 16.02
N GLY A 69 -9.72 -1.91 15.64
CA GLY A 69 -9.83 -1.47 14.25
C GLY A 69 -10.31 -2.54 13.26
N GLY A 70 -10.92 -3.62 13.75
CA GLY A 70 -11.36 -4.77 12.95
C GLY A 70 -10.43 -5.98 13.02
N ALA A 71 -9.22 -5.86 13.58
CA ALA A 71 -8.33 -6.99 13.77
C ALA A 71 -8.91 -8.00 14.78
N ALA A 72 -8.90 -9.29 14.44
CA ALA A 72 -9.26 -10.38 15.34
C ALA A 72 -7.98 -11.09 15.80
N TYR A 73 -7.69 -11.05 17.09
CA TYR A 73 -6.46 -11.59 17.70
C TYR A 73 -6.22 -13.04 17.28
N ALA A 74 -4.98 -13.34 16.86
CA ALA A 74 -4.50 -14.67 16.46
C ALA A 74 -5.35 -15.34 15.35
N SER A 75 -6.06 -14.57 14.53
CA SER A 75 -6.88 -15.08 13.42
C SER A 75 -6.07 -15.33 12.15
N ASN A 76 -6.74 -15.83 11.10
CA ASN A 76 -6.20 -16.06 9.76
C ASN A 76 -4.93 -16.93 9.72
N GLY A 77 -4.78 -17.84 10.68
CA GLY A 77 -3.59 -18.70 10.76
C GLY A 77 -2.30 -18.00 11.18
N VAL A 78 -2.38 -16.75 11.62
CA VAL A 78 -1.23 -15.94 12.05
C VAL A 78 -1.13 -15.95 13.57
N PRO A 79 -0.17 -16.65 14.17
CA PRO A 79 -0.02 -16.74 15.62
C PRO A 79 0.51 -15.41 16.20
N ASP A 80 0.27 -15.21 17.50
CA ASP A 80 0.85 -14.10 18.24
C ASP A 80 2.32 -14.34 18.55
N LEU A 81 3.20 -13.82 17.72
CA LEU A 81 4.65 -13.94 17.83
C LEU A 81 5.29 -12.59 18.13
N GLY A 82 6.38 -12.60 18.91
CA GLY A 82 7.29 -11.46 19.03
C GLY A 82 8.16 -11.26 17.77
N ALA A 83 8.80 -10.10 17.63
CA ALA A 83 9.63 -9.75 16.48
C ALA A 83 10.75 -10.79 16.24
N ASP A 84 11.45 -11.19 17.32
CA ASP A 84 12.58 -12.11 17.26
C ASP A 84 12.14 -13.55 16.90
N THR A 85 10.94 -13.93 17.29
CA THR A 85 10.37 -15.23 16.90
C THR A 85 9.81 -15.17 15.48
N MET A 86 9.21 -14.07 15.06
CA MET A 86 8.62 -13.95 13.73
C MET A 86 9.66 -14.12 12.61
N ILE A 87 10.85 -13.51 12.75
CA ILE A 87 11.89 -13.69 11.74
C ILE A 87 12.36 -15.14 11.63
N THR A 88 12.33 -15.94 12.71
CA THR A 88 12.71 -17.36 12.65
C THR A 88 11.67 -18.23 11.93
N LYS A 89 10.47 -17.72 11.72
CA LYS A 89 9.41 -18.41 10.94
C LYS A 89 9.43 -18.04 9.46
N CYS A 90 10.20 -17.01 9.09
CA CYS A 90 10.35 -16.62 7.70
C CYS A 90 11.17 -17.65 6.91
N SER A 91 10.86 -17.80 5.63
CA SER A 91 11.68 -18.58 4.69
C SER A 91 12.69 -17.68 3.98
N GLY A 92 13.79 -18.28 3.51
CA GLY A 92 14.84 -17.55 2.80
C GLY A 92 15.50 -16.44 3.65
N VAL A 93 15.64 -16.69 4.96
CA VAL A 93 16.26 -15.69 5.87
C VAL A 93 17.73 -15.48 5.47
N SER A 94 18.06 -14.20 5.22
CA SER A 94 19.39 -13.79 4.77
C SER A 94 19.85 -12.49 5.44
N ALA A 95 21.15 -12.28 5.52
CA ALA A 95 21.78 -11.01 5.84
C ALA A 95 22.20 -10.22 4.57
N ASP A 96 22.12 -10.86 3.41
CA ASP A 96 22.36 -10.21 2.12
C ASP A 96 21.06 -9.64 1.55
N PHE A 97 20.97 -8.33 1.49
CA PHE A 97 19.80 -7.59 1.07
C PHE A 97 19.73 -7.35 -0.45
N SER A 98 20.67 -7.86 -1.22
CA SER A 98 20.71 -7.63 -2.69
C SER A 98 19.50 -8.21 -3.42
N GLY A 99 18.94 -9.31 -2.91
CA GLY A 99 17.79 -10.02 -3.48
C GLY A 99 16.47 -9.82 -2.73
N ILE A 100 16.40 -8.87 -1.80
CA ILE A 100 15.16 -8.64 -1.02
C ILE A 100 14.00 -8.22 -1.91
N VAL A 101 12.82 -8.79 -1.68
CA VAL A 101 11.60 -8.46 -2.44
C VAL A 101 10.54 -7.80 -1.55
N PRO A 102 9.66 -6.96 -2.12
CA PRO A 102 8.57 -6.34 -1.36
C PRO A 102 7.71 -7.38 -0.64
N GLY A 103 7.31 -7.06 0.60
CA GLY A 103 6.56 -7.94 1.48
C GLY A 103 7.44 -8.72 2.47
N GLU A 104 8.75 -8.81 2.26
CA GLU A 104 9.63 -9.48 3.21
C GLU A 104 9.74 -8.72 4.53
N ALA A 105 9.75 -9.48 5.63
CA ALA A 105 10.13 -8.93 6.91
C ALA A 105 11.60 -8.50 6.91
N VAL A 106 11.88 -7.37 7.51
CA VAL A 106 13.23 -6.90 7.84
C VAL A 106 13.34 -6.81 9.36
N TRP A 107 14.43 -7.33 9.90
CA TRP A 107 14.57 -7.54 11.33
C TRP A 107 15.93 -7.08 11.86
N LEU A 108 15.91 -6.55 13.06
CA LEU A 108 17.06 -6.41 13.94
C LEU A 108 16.62 -6.81 15.37
N PRO A 109 17.53 -7.11 16.30
CA PRO A 109 17.17 -7.59 17.64
C PRO A 109 16.09 -6.70 18.31
N GLY A 110 14.95 -7.32 18.64
CA GLY A 110 13.82 -6.68 19.27
C GLY A 110 12.95 -5.80 18.37
N HIS A 111 13.20 -5.74 17.06
CA HIS A 111 12.45 -4.89 16.15
C HIS A 111 12.27 -5.50 14.76
N ILE A 112 11.13 -5.20 14.11
CA ILE A 112 10.77 -5.73 12.81
C ILE A 112 9.98 -4.68 12.00
N GLY A 113 10.16 -4.71 10.68
CA GLY A 113 9.40 -3.95 9.71
C GLY A 113 9.11 -4.78 8.47
N VAL A 114 8.55 -4.18 7.44
CA VAL A 114 8.28 -4.82 6.14
C VAL A 114 8.93 -4.00 5.04
N TYR A 115 9.73 -4.65 4.20
CA TYR A 115 10.27 -4.04 3.00
C TYR A 115 9.16 -3.81 1.97
N ILE A 116 9.06 -2.60 1.42
CA ILE A 116 8.00 -2.20 0.48
C ILE A 116 8.53 -1.85 -0.92
N GLY A 117 9.80 -2.22 -1.19
CA GLY A 117 10.44 -1.91 -2.46
C GLY A 117 11.11 -0.54 -2.49
N GLY A 118 11.94 -0.31 -3.52
CA GLY A 118 12.61 0.97 -3.74
C GLY A 118 13.50 1.42 -2.58
N GLY A 119 14.13 0.49 -1.86
CA GLY A 119 14.98 0.77 -0.71
C GLY A 119 14.22 1.25 0.54
N LYS A 120 12.90 1.02 0.62
CA LYS A 120 12.03 1.53 1.70
C LYS A 120 11.46 0.42 2.56
N VAL A 121 11.28 0.74 3.83
CA VAL A 121 10.65 -0.14 4.83
C VAL A 121 9.51 0.61 5.51
N ILE A 122 8.37 -0.05 5.71
CA ILE A 122 7.34 0.41 6.64
C ILE A 122 7.56 -0.24 7.99
N GLU A 123 7.58 0.56 9.04
CA GLU A 123 7.78 0.12 10.42
C GLU A 123 6.94 0.92 11.40
N CYS A 124 6.57 0.33 12.53
CA CYS A 124 6.08 1.08 13.67
C CYS A 124 7.19 1.14 14.73
N SER A 125 7.69 2.32 15.02
CA SER A 125 8.85 2.49 15.89
C SER A 125 8.68 3.70 16.82
N PRO A 126 9.17 3.62 18.08
CA PRO A 126 9.28 4.79 18.93
C PRO A 126 10.39 5.75 18.48
N ALA A 127 11.34 5.27 17.66
CA ALA A 127 12.39 6.09 17.09
C ALA A 127 11.84 6.97 15.94
N PHE A 128 12.58 8.03 15.63
CA PHE A 128 12.24 9.02 14.61
C PHE A 128 10.91 9.72 14.93
N LYS A 129 9.82 9.38 14.21
CA LYS A 129 8.51 10.04 14.36
C LYS A 129 7.58 9.39 15.38
N ASN A 130 8.01 8.34 16.08
CA ASN A 130 7.18 7.61 17.07
C ASN A 130 5.81 7.15 16.50
N CYS A 131 5.79 6.64 15.30
CA CYS A 131 4.55 6.23 14.61
C CYS A 131 4.81 5.06 13.64
N VAL A 132 3.78 4.67 12.92
CA VAL A 132 3.93 3.92 11.67
C VAL A 132 4.50 4.87 10.63
N GLN A 133 5.63 4.53 10.07
CA GLN A 133 6.41 5.40 9.19
C GLN A 133 7.17 4.61 8.13
N VAL A 134 7.52 5.31 7.06
CA VAL A 134 8.41 4.77 6.03
C VAL A 134 9.83 5.26 6.31
N THR A 135 10.78 4.33 6.31
CA THR A 135 12.21 4.57 6.52
C THR A 135 13.04 3.98 5.39
N ALA A 136 14.25 4.49 5.20
CA ALA A 136 15.20 3.94 4.25
C ALA A 136 15.81 2.64 4.80
N CYS A 137 15.88 1.60 3.95
CA CYS A 137 16.67 0.40 4.20
C CYS A 137 18.15 0.69 3.88
N LEU A 138 18.94 1.06 4.88
CA LEU A 138 20.34 1.45 4.67
C LEU A 138 21.23 0.28 4.21
N ASN A 139 20.74 -0.95 4.22
CA ASN A 139 21.40 -2.10 3.60
C ASN A 139 21.41 -1.99 2.07
N ILE A 140 20.43 -1.28 1.49
CA ILE A 140 20.31 -1.02 0.06
C ILE A 140 20.90 0.35 -0.28
N GLY A 141 20.58 1.37 0.52
CA GLY A 141 21.10 2.72 0.34
C GLY A 141 20.35 3.76 1.15
N ALA A 142 20.96 4.92 1.31
CA ALA A 142 20.33 6.07 1.92
C ALA A 142 19.36 6.74 0.92
N ILE A 143 18.26 7.28 1.45
CA ILE A 143 17.31 8.08 0.66
C ILE A 143 17.31 9.49 1.25
N SER A 144 17.58 10.49 0.41
CA SER A 144 17.67 11.89 0.84
C SER A 144 16.39 12.34 1.57
N GLY A 145 16.56 12.98 2.71
CA GLY A 145 15.46 13.48 3.56
C GLY A 145 14.67 12.39 4.30
N MET A 146 15.08 11.12 4.23
CA MET A 146 14.41 10.01 4.90
C MET A 146 15.26 9.44 6.03
N ASN A 147 14.69 9.27 7.22
CA ASN A 147 15.31 8.49 8.28
C ASN A 147 15.49 7.04 7.81
N GLY A 148 16.52 6.37 8.29
CA GLY A 148 16.77 4.99 7.91
C GLY A 148 17.54 4.23 8.97
N ARG A 149 17.59 2.92 8.80
CA ARG A 149 18.40 2.02 9.63
C ARG A 149 18.94 0.85 8.82
N LYS A 150 20.05 0.27 9.32
CA LYS A 150 20.52 -1.03 8.86
C LYS A 150 19.76 -2.11 9.60
N TRP A 151 19.31 -3.09 8.85
CA TRP A 151 18.64 -4.28 9.34
C TRP A 151 19.64 -5.43 9.42
N THR A 152 19.43 -6.37 10.32
CA THR A 152 20.35 -7.51 10.50
C THR A 152 20.03 -8.65 9.54
N LYS A 153 18.73 -8.89 9.32
CA LYS A 153 18.22 -9.97 8.47
C LYS A 153 16.94 -9.54 7.79
N HIS A 154 16.61 -10.22 6.70
CA HIS A 154 15.29 -10.20 6.08
C HIS A 154 14.82 -11.62 5.82
N GLY A 155 13.53 -11.80 5.47
CA GLY A 155 12.99 -13.11 5.12
C GLY A 155 11.51 -13.04 4.77
N LYS A 156 11.06 -14.02 4.01
CA LYS A 156 9.67 -14.12 3.52
C LYS A 156 8.73 -14.57 4.62
N LEU A 157 7.75 -13.73 4.96
CA LEU A 157 6.71 -14.06 5.94
C LEU A 157 5.89 -15.27 5.46
N PRO A 158 5.63 -16.29 6.30
CA PRO A 158 4.92 -17.49 5.88
C PRO A 158 3.41 -17.29 5.70
N TYR A 159 2.90 -16.10 5.99
CA TYR A 159 1.47 -15.77 6.02
C TYR A 159 1.00 -15.03 4.76
N ILE A 160 1.89 -14.78 3.81
CA ILE A 160 1.62 -14.08 2.56
C ILE A 160 2.24 -14.86 1.39
N THR A 161 1.68 -14.68 0.21
CA THR A 161 2.21 -15.28 -1.02
C THR A 161 3.11 -14.26 -1.71
N TYR A 162 4.29 -14.70 -2.12
CA TYR A 162 5.23 -13.90 -2.91
C TYR A 162 5.13 -14.29 -4.37
N ASP A 163 5.04 -13.31 -5.26
CA ASP A 163 5.12 -13.56 -6.69
C ASP A 163 6.56 -13.93 -7.06
N THR A 164 6.76 -15.15 -7.54
CA THR A 164 8.08 -15.66 -7.97
C THR A 164 8.43 -15.22 -9.39
N ALA A 165 8.32 -13.94 -9.71
CA ALA A 165 8.75 -13.39 -10.97
C ALA A 165 10.06 -12.62 -10.77
N GLY A 166 11.18 -13.34 -10.76
CA GLY A 166 12.53 -12.76 -10.87
C GLY A 166 13.54 -13.23 -9.83
N GLY A 167 14.24 -14.33 -10.07
CA GLY A 167 15.48 -14.68 -9.34
C GLY A 167 15.59 -16.15 -8.93
N ALA A 168 16.41 -16.87 -9.68
CA ALA A 168 17.17 -18.12 -9.48
C ALA A 168 16.83 -19.04 -8.28
N GLN A 169 16.54 -20.24 -8.65
CA GLN A 169 16.88 -21.60 -8.22
C GLN A 169 17.60 -21.82 -6.89
N ASP A 170 17.04 -22.78 -6.13
CA ASP A 170 17.59 -24.09 -5.75
C ASP A 170 16.58 -24.74 -4.81
N GLY A 171 16.21 -25.96 -4.88
CA GLY A 171 16.62 -27.19 -5.41
C GLY A 171 15.81 -28.31 -4.77
N ALA A 172 15.51 -29.32 -5.57
CA ALA A 172 15.15 -30.70 -5.25
C ALA A 172 13.78 -31.02 -4.61
N GLY A 173 12.90 -31.62 -5.39
CA GLY A 173 12.64 -33.00 -5.37
C GLY A 173 11.22 -33.40 -5.72
N SER A 174 11.09 -34.04 -6.86
CA SER A 174 10.25 -35.19 -7.25
C SER A 174 8.84 -34.98 -7.78
N THR A 175 8.78 -35.09 -9.09
CA THR A 175 7.88 -35.84 -10.00
C THR A 175 6.39 -36.00 -9.68
N THR A 176 5.53 -35.49 -10.55
CA THR A 176 4.92 -36.20 -11.69
C THR A 176 4.06 -35.25 -12.54
N LYS A 177 4.26 -35.35 -13.89
CA LYS A 177 3.49 -34.68 -14.93
C LYS A 177 2.13 -35.40 -15.12
N PRO A 178 1.06 -34.68 -15.53
CA PRO A 178 0.72 -34.84 -16.92
C PRO A 178 0.48 -33.54 -17.72
N SER A 179 0.81 -33.69 -18.95
CA SER A 179 0.74 -32.86 -20.13
C SER A 179 -0.59 -32.15 -20.39
N GLY A 180 -0.50 -30.94 -20.93
CA GLY A 180 -1.57 -30.33 -21.71
C GLY A 180 -1.51 -28.81 -21.83
N THR A 181 -1.02 -28.35 -22.99
CA THR A 181 -1.29 -27.08 -23.64
C THR A 181 -0.49 -25.84 -23.20
N THR A 182 0.49 -25.55 -24.01
CA THR A 182 1.23 -24.27 -24.13
C THR A 182 0.28 -23.08 -24.29
N THR A 183 0.31 -22.17 -23.29
CA THR A 183 -0.12 -20.78 -23.50
C THR A 183 0.98 -19.86 -22.96
N THR A 184 1.46 -19.00 -23.84
CA THR A 184 2.41 -17.89 -23.61
C THR A 184 2.04 -17.11 -22.33
N PRO A 185 3.00 -16.65 -21.50
CA PRO A 185 2.71 -15.88 -20.28
C PRO A 185 2.04 -14.56 -20.65
N ALA A 186 0.73 -14.46 -20.46
CA ALA A 186 0.00 -13.23 -20.69
C ALA A 186 0.47 -12.16 -19.71
N THR A 187 0.96 -11.04 -20.22
CA THR A 187 1.18 -9.83 -19.45
C THR A 187 -0.17 -9.39 -18.91
N LEU A 188 -0.31 -9.26 -17.59
CA LEU A 188 -1.54 -8.75 -16.97
C LEU A 188 -1.78 -7.31 -17.42
N ALA A 189 -3.00 -7.02 -17.86
CA ALA A 189 -3.37 -5.74 -18.47
C ALA A 189 -3.47 -4.58 -17.46
N PHE A 190 -3.61 -4.89 -16.16
CA PHE A 190 -3.83 -3.90 -15.10
C PHE A 190 -2.82 -4.06 -13.97
N ALA A 191 -2.45 -2.94 -13.34
CA ALA A 191 -1.54 -2.86 -12.21
C ALA A 191 -2.29 -2.69 -10.87
N VAL A 192 -1.60 -2.95 -9.75
CA VAL A 192 -2.13 -2.62 -8.42
C VAL A 192 -2.35 -1.11 -8.31
N GLY A 193 -3.53 -0.72 -7.86
CA GLY A 193 -3.96 0.67 -7.79
C GLY A 193 -4.93 1.07 -8.90
N ASP A 194 -4.95 0.36 -10.02
CA ASP A 194 -5.85 0.66 -11.14
C ASP A 194 -7.31 0.49 -10.73
N VAL A 195 -8.14 1.39 -11.26
CA VAL A 195 -9.58 1.27 -11.20
C VAL A 195 -10.05 0.58 -12.47
N VAL A 196 -10.78 -0.51 -12.29
CA VAL A 196 -11.20 -1.41 -13.36
C VAL A 196 -12.72 -1.64 -13.32
N ARG A 197 -13.29 -2.07 -14.43
CA ARG A 197 -14.64 -2.60 -14.49
C ARG A 197 -14.59 -4.11 -14.26
N PHE A 198 -15.17 -4.55 -13.18
CA PHE A 198 -15.43 -5.96 -12.92
C PHE A 198 -16.76 -6.36 -13.56
N THR A 199 -16.76 -7.35 -14.42
CA THR A 199 -17.93 -7.83 -15.18
C THR A 199 -18.43 -9.18 -14.72
N GLY A 200 -17.64 -9.88 -13.87
CA GLY A 200 -18.02 -11.17 -13.30
C GLY A 200 -19.05 -11.06 -12.18
N ASN A 201 -19.52 -12.19 -11.72
CA ASN A 201 -20.48 -12.33 -10.63
C ASN A 201 -19.96 -13.18 -9.46
N THR A 202 -18.68 -13.55 -9.48
CA THR A 202 -18.07 -14.43 -8.48
C THR A 202 -16.71 -13.90 -8.10
N HIS A 203 -16.41 -13.88 -6.80
CA HIS A 203 -15.08 -13.63 -6.26
C HIS A 203 -14.60 -14.82 -5.42
N TYR A 204 -13.31 -14.96 -5.27
CA TYR A 204 -12.66 -16.10 -4.64
C TYR A 204 -11.83 -15.63 -3.44
N THR A 205 -11.72 -16.47 -2.41
CA THR A 205 -10.98 -16.16 -1.18
C THR A 205 -9.47 -16.14 -1.37
N ASN A 206 -8.95 -16.87 -2.36
CA ASN A 206 -7.55 -16.86 -2.76
C ASN A 206 -7.41 -17.08 -4.27
N ALA A 207 -6.21 -16.83 -4.80
CA ALA A 207 -5.92 -16.89 -6.23
C ALA A 207 -6.01 -18.30 -6.87
N ALA A 208 -6.07 -19.36 -6.06
CA ALA A 208 -6.16 -20.75 -6.52
C ALA A 208 -7.48 -21.46 -6.12
N ALA A 209 -8.39 -20.77 -5.46
CA ALA A 209 -9.61 -21.35 -4.90
C ALA A 209 -10.44 -22.08 -5.95
N ALA A 210 -11.00 -23.23 -5.58
CA ALA A 210 -11.86 -24.03 -6.47
C ALA A 210 -13.29 -23.48 -6.56
N SER A 211 -13.79 -22.88 -5.48
CA SER A 211 -15.13 -22.28 -5.37
C SER A 211 -15.07 -20.85 -4.86
N GLY A 212 -16.02 -20.04 -5.27
CA GLY A 212 -16.11 -18.63 -4.89
C GLY A 212 -17.49 -18.25 -4.37
N ALA A 213 -17.61 -17.04 -3.88
CA ALA A 213 -18.86 -16.44 -3.41
C ALA A 213 -19.43 -15.49 -4.47
N ALA A 214 -20.77 -15.40 -4.51
CA ALA A 214 -21.45 -14.49 -5.43
C ALA A 214 -21.19 -13.03 -5.06
N CYS A 215 -21.01 -12.19 -6.10
CA CYS A 215 -20.88 -10.75 -5.94
C CYS A 215 -21.50 -10.02 -7.15
N LYS A 216 -21.70 -8.70 -7.00
CA LYS A 216 -22.22 -7.87 -8.09
C LYS A 216 -21.08 -7.27 -8.90
N PRO A 217 -21.20 -7.22 -10.25
CA PRO A 217 -20.28 -6.49 -11.11
C PRO A 217 -20.31 -4.98 -10.84
N GLY A 218 -19.33 -4.26 -11.38
CA GLY A 218 -19.24 -2.80 -11.26
C GLY A 218 -17.80 -2.32 -11.17
N THR A 219 -17.61 -1.05 -10.79
CA THR A 219 -16.28 -0.46 -10.69
C THR A 219 -15.58 -0.95 -9.41
N ALA A 220 -14.33 -1.36 -9.56
CA ALA A 220 -13.50 -1.93 -8.50
C ALA A 220 -12.06 -1.45 -8.64
N LYS A 221 -11.28 -1.57 -7.56
CA LYS A 221 -9.85 -1.25 -7.53
C LYS A 221 -9.03 -2.53 -7.44
N VAL A 222 -7.98 -2.63 -8.26
CA VAL A 222 -6.99 -3.70 -8.16
C VAL A 222 -6.13 -3.48 -6.93
N THR A 223 -6.07 -4.47 -6.04
CA THR A 223 -5.30 -4.39 -4.79
C THR A 223 -4.17 -5.41 -4.71
N ALA A 224 -4.23 -6.49 -5.50
CA ALA A 224 -3.13 -7.44 -5.66
C ALA A 224 -3.21 -8.15 -7.02
N LEU A 225 -2.08 -8.71 -7.43
CA LEU A 225 -1.93 -9.48 -8.66
C LEU A 225 -1.38 -10.87 -8.32
N ALA A 226 -1.89 -11.91 -8.99
CA ALA A 226 -1.37 -13.28 -8.91
C ALA A 226 -1.14 -13.80 -10.33
N LYS A 227 0.01 -13.42 -10.91
CA LYS A 227 0.40 -13.83 -12.26
C LYS A 227 0.58 -15.35 -12.32
N GLY A 228 -0.08 -15.99 -13.29
CA GLY A 228 -0.02 -17.46 -13.45
C GLY A 228 -0.93 -18.27 -12.52
N ALA A 229 -1.65 -17.63 -11.59
CA ALA A 229 -2.67 -18.27 -10.79
C ALA A 229 -3.98 -18.43 -11.56
N LYS A 230 -4.93 -19.19 -11.01
CA LYS A 230 -6.27 -19.38 -11.59
C LYS A 230 -7.06 -18.07 -11.63
N HIS A 231 -6.96 -17.26 -10.59
CA HIS A 231 -7.62 -15.97 -10.43
C HIS A 231 -6.54 -14.88 -10.31
N HIS A 232 -6.43 -14.01 -11.30
CA HIS A 232 -5.26 -13.17 -11.53
C HIS A 232 -5.28 -11.83 -10.75
N TYR A 233 -6.48 -11.30 -10.46
CA TYR A 233 -6.65 -9.99 -9.83
C TYR A 233 -7.38 -10.10 -8.50
N HIS A 234 -6.86 -9.48 -7.47
CA HIS A 234 -7.63 -9.20 -6.27
C HIS A 234 -8.28 -7.82 -6.39
N LEU A 235 -9.59 -7.78 -6.28
CA LEU A 235 -10.39 -6.58 -6.43
C LEU A 235 -11.11 -6.22 -5.13
N ILE A 236 -11.23 -4.91 -4.88
CA ILE A 236 -12.14 -4.37 -3.89
C ILE A 236 -13.12 -3.38 -4.56
N LYS A 237 -14.35 -3.37 -4.09
CA LYS A 237 -15.37 -2.42 -4.57
C LYS A 237 -14.90 -0.98 -4.43
N GLN A 238 -15.25 -0.12 -5.39
CA GLN A 238 -15.12 1.33 -5.27
C GLN A 238 -16.40 1.95 -4.68
N PRO A 239 -16.27 2.96 -3.81
CA PRO A 239 -17.43 3.74 -3.36
C PRO A 239 -18.20 4.29 -4.58
N GLY A 240 -19.52 4.08 -4.62
CA GLY A 240 -20.36 4.51 -5.74
C GLY A 240 -20.22 3.68 -7.03
N GLY A 241 -19.34 2.67 -7.07
CA GLY A 241 -19.05 1.86 -8.27
C GLY A 241 -20.02 0.72 -8.56
N GLY A 242 -21.03 0.50 -7.71
CA GLY A 242 -22.08 -0.52 -7.89
C GLY A 242 -21.63 -1.96 -7.59
N SER A 243 -20.34 -2.24 -7.59
CA SER A 243 -19.79 -3.57 -7.31
C SER A 243 -19.84 -3.92 -5.82
N THR A 244 -19.97 -5.24 -5.53
CA THR A 244 -19.76 -5.79 -4.18
C THR A 244 -18.53 -6.69 -4.11
N VAL A 245 -17.68 -6.70 -5.14
CA VAL A 245 -16.48 -7.54 -5.21
C VAL A 245 -15.52 -7.24 -4.04
N TYR A 246 -15.03 -8.30 -3.42
CA TYR A 246 -13.98 -8.26 -2.41
C TYR A 246 -13.26 -9.60 -2.40
N GLY A 247 -12.28 -9.76 -3.27
CA GLY A 247 -11.55 -11.01 -3.43
C GLY A 247 -10.90 -11.17 -4.79
N TRP A 248 -10.41 -12.35 -5.05
CA TRP A 248 -9.76 -12.73 -6.30
C TRP A 248 -10.79 -12.97 -7.41
N VAL A 249 -10.43 -12.62 -8.64
CA VAL A 249 -11.30 -12.79 -9.82
C VAL A 249 -10.47 -13.21 -11.03
N ASN A 250 -11.14 -13.80 -12.03
CA ASN A 250 -10.48 -14.18 -13.27
C ASN A 250 -10.07 -12.95 -14.09
N ALA A 251 -8.98 -13.05 -14.84
CA ALA A 251 -8.54 -11.96 -15.71
C ALA A 251 -9.58 -11.60 -16.76
N ALA A 252 -10.33 -12.59 -17.27
CA ALA A 252 -11.38 -12.37 -18.27
C ALA A 252 -12.55 -11.51 -17.76
N ASP A 253 -12.75 -11.46 -16.43
CA ASP A 253 -13.82 -10.70 -15.78
C ASP A 253 -13.40 -9.25 -15.46
N VAL A 254 -12.17 -8.83 -15.84
CA VAL A 254 -11.63 -7.51 -15.54
C VAL A 254 -11.34 -6.77 -16.83
N GLN A 255 -11.97 -5.63 -16.99
CA GLN A 255 -11.85 -4.77 -18.16
C GLN A 255 -11.41 -3.38 -17.75
N ALA A 256 -10.81 -2.63 -18.67
CA ALA A 256 -10.66 -1.20 -18.49
C ALA A 256 -12.03 -0.61 -18.16
N VAL A 257 -12.10 0.30 -17.22
CA VAL A 257 -13.32 1.09 -17.03
C VAL A 257 -13.61 1.68 -18.40
N GLY A 258 -14.64 1.19 -19.07
CA GLY A 258 -14.90 1.49 -20.47
C GLY A 258 -14.81 2.97 -20.69
N SER A 259 -14.25 3.36 -21.80
CA SER A 259 -14.24 4.71 -22.33
C SER A 259 -15.68 5.20 -22.62
N GLY A 260 -16.42 5.41 -21.55
CA GLY A 260 -17.18 6.61 -21.42
C GLY A 260 -16.12 7.63 -21.01
N THR A 261 -15.78 8.52 -21.90
CA THR A 261 -14.75 9.56 -21.80
C THR A 261 -14.74 10.22 -20.43
N THR A 262 -14.05 9.64 -19.44
CA THR A 262 -13.44 10.46 -18.40
C THR A 262 -12.21 11.03 -19.09
N ALA A 263 -12.30 12.30 -19.50
CA ALA A 263 -11.15 13.06 -19.94
C ALA A 263 -9.97 12.77 -19.03
N PRO A 264 -8.76 12.52 -19.55
CA PRO A 264 -7.60 12.20 -18.74
C PRO A 264 -7.46 13.28 -17.65
N LYS A 265 -7.35 12.84 -16.39
CA LYS A 265 -7.35 13.78 -15.26
C LYS A 265 -6.04 14.53 -15.17
N MET A 266 -6.13 15.82 -14.85
CA MET A 266 -4.98 16.65 -14.57
C MET A 266 -4.13 16.07 -13.44
N ARG A 267 -2.81 15.93 -13.68
CA ARG A 267 -1.81 15.41 -12.73
C ARG A 267 -0.41 15.84 -13.16
N VAL A 268 0.54 15.78 -12.28
CA VAL A 268 1.96 15.94 -12.62
C VAL A 268 2.37 14.87 -13.63
N GLY A 269 3.09 15.28 -14.68
CA GLY A 269 3.48 14.41 -15.79
C GLY A 269 2.43 14.27 -16.90
N ALA A 270 1.19 14.75 -16.70
CA ALA A 270 0.18 14.74 -17.75
C ALA A 270 0.60 15.63 -18.94
N LYS A 271 0.23 15.23 -20.15
CA LYS A 271 0.32 16.09 -21.33
C LYS A 271 -0.98 16.87 -21.48
N VAL A 272 -0.85 18.19 -21.68
CA VAL A 272 -1.97 19.10 -21.82
C VAL A 272 -1.81 19.95 -23.08
N LYS A 273 -2.91 20.14 -23.81
CA LYS A 273 -3.02 21.24 -24.78
C LYS A 273 -3.46 22.48 -24.04
N TYR A 274 -2.75 23.58 -24.26
CA TYR A 274 -3.08 24.87 -23.70
C TYR A 274 -2.84 25.99 -24.72
N SER A 275 -3.79 26.89 -24.78
CA SER A 275 -3.67 28.15 -25.58
C SER A 275 -4.12 29.30 -24.70
N GLY A 276 -3.19 30.18 -24.34
CA GLY A 276 -3.50 31.29 -23.44
C GLY A 276 -2.27 31.92 -22.79
N PRO A 277 -2.47 32.91 -21.91
CA PRO A 277 -1.38 33.60 -21.23
C PRO A 277 -0.75 32.73 -20.14
N LEU A 278 0.55 32.90 -19.96
CA LEU A 278 1.30 32.38 -18.82
C LEU A 278 1.17 33.32 -17.62
N TYR A 279 1.28 32.75 -16.42
CA TYR A 279 1.30 33.52 -15.18
C TYR A 279 2.57 33.18 -14.38
N ARG A 280 3.05 34.15 -13.59
CA ARG A 280 4.25 34.00 -12.78
C ARG A 280 4.05 33.06 -11.61
N ASP A 281 2.85 33.07 -11.05
CA ASP A 281 2.51 32.27 -9.87
C ASP A 281 1.16 31.56 -10.00
N SER A 282 0.92 30.59 -9.10
CA SER A 282 -0.29 29.75 -9.08
C SER A 282 -1.58 30.51 -8.69
N ASN A 283 -1.49 31.74 -8.21
CA ASN A 283 -2.63 32.59 -7.87
C ASN A 283 -3.04 33.50 -9.04
N GLY A 284 -2.31 33.46 -10.17
CA GLY A 284 -2.60 34.23 -11.36
C GLY A 284 -1.96 35.62 -11.37
N GLY A 285 -0.90 35.83 -10.58
CA GLY A 285 -0.12 37.05 -10.58
C GLY A 285 0.80 37.12 -11.78
N GLY A 286 1.04 38.37 -12.27
CA GLY A 286 2.02 38.66 -13.33
C GLY A 286 1.74 37.94 -14.64
N GLN A 287 0.68 38.34 -15.34
CA GLN A 287 0.37 37.80 -16.67
C GLN A 287 1.53 38.08 -17.65
N GLY A 288 1.99 37.02 -18.30
CA GLY A 288 3.10 37.04 -19.26
C GLY A 288 2.64 36.81 -20.70
N LYS A 289 3.55 36.30 -21.53
CA LYS A 289 3.28 35.98 -22.94
C LYS A 289 2.22 34.90 -23.10
N THR A 290 1.53 34.93 -24.22
CA THR A 290 0.60 33.87 -24.65
C THR A 290 1.39 32.73 -25.29
N VAL A 291 0.99 31.51 -25.01
CA VAL A 291 1.54 30.27 -25.60
C VAL A 291 0.41 29.45 -26.20
N ASN A 292 0.75 28.63 -27.20
CA ASN A 292 -0.17 27.71 -27.83
C ASN A 292 0.59 26.44 -28.18
N GLY A 293 0.18 25.29 -27.58
CA GLY A 293 0.88 24.04 -27.82
C GLY A 293 0.49 22.91 -26.88
N THR A 294 1.28 21.84 -26.95
CA THR A 294 1.21 20.70 -26.04
C THR A 294 2.37 20.74 -25.07
N TYR A 295 2.08 20.61 -23.79
CA TYR A 295 3.04 20.78 -22.70
C TYR A 295 2.92 19.68 -21.69
N THR A 296 3.99 19.46 -20.91
CA THR A 296 3.99 18.52 -19.77
C THR A 296 3.74 19.29 -18.48
N VAL A 297 2.86 18.80 -17.64
CA VAL A 297 2.57 19.38 -16.31
C VAL A 297 3.72 19.05 -15.35
N LYS A 298 4.39 20.07 -14.82
CA LYS A 298 5.48 19.93 -13.86
C LYS A 298 5.00 19.97 -12.41
N TYR A 299 4.06 20.89 -12.10
CA TYR A 299 3.41 20.97 -10.79
C TYR A 299 1.91 21.12 -10.97
N TYR A 300 1.15 20.56 -10.04
CA TYR A 300 -0.30 20.68 -10.04
C TYR A 300 -0.81 20.94 -8.62
N TYR A 301 -1.50 22.05 -8.46
CA TYR A 301 -2.13 22.46 -7.20
C TYR A 301 -3.62 22.66 -7.40
N THR A 302 -4.42 21.85 -6.75
CA THR A 302 -5.88 22.02 -6.73
C THR A 302 -6.29 23.32 -6.01
N ALA A 303 -7.43 23.85 -6.37
CA ALA A 303 -7.99 25.08 -5.76
C ALA A 303 -7.13 26.36 -5.90
N ARG A 304 -6.28 26.43 -6.93
CA ARG A 304 -5.55 27.64 -7.30
C ARG A 304 -6.07 28.20 -8.61
N LYS A 305 -6.05 29.54 -8.77
CA LYS A 305 -6.50 30.23 -10.00
C LYS A 305 -5.73 29.75 -11.24
N CYS A 306 -4.44 29.55 -11.10
CA CYS A 306 -3.54 29.02 -12.13
C CYS A 306 -2.80 27.81 -11.55
N GLY A 307 -3.52 26.72 -11.24
CA GLY A 307 -3.00 25.57 -10.51
C GLY A 307 -2.08 24.64 -11.29
N VAL A 308 -1.95 24.83 -12.61
CA VAL A 308 -1.13 23.99 -13.48
C VAL A 308 0.15 24.71 -13.86
N HIS A 309 1.31 24.14 -13.53
CA HIS A 309 2.62 24.65 -14.01
C HIS A 309 3.07 23.80 -15.19
N ILE A 310 3.24 24.42 -16.35
CA ILE A 310 3.80 23.76 -17.53
C ILE A 310 5.32 23.90 -17.55
N ASP A 311 5.99 22.78 -17.84
CA ASP A 311 7.44 22.66 -17.69
C ASP A 311 8.19 23.67 -18.58
N GLY A 312 9.18 24.34 -17.97
CA GLY A 312 10.02 25.34 -18.64
C GLY A 312 9.33 26.68 -18.93
N LEU A 313 8.04 26.87 -18.58
CA LEU A 313 7.29 28.07 -18.99
C LEU A 313 6.67 28.85 -17.82
N GLY A 314 5.66 28.31 -17.15
CA GLY A 314 4.97 29.03 -16.08
C GLY A 314 3.62 28.42 -15.70
N TRP A 315 2.83 29.19 -14.97
CA TRP A 315 1.53 28.75 -14.45
C TRP A 315 0.40 29.10 -15.42
N VAL A 316 -0.60 28.23 -15.49
CA VAL A 316 -1.79 28.37 -16.31
C VAL A 316 -3.04 27.91 -15.57
N PRO A 317 -4.23 28.47 -15.88
CA PRO A 317 -5.48 28.00 -15.29
C PRO A 317 -5.80 26.59 -15.79
N GLU A 318 -6.24 25.72 -14.87
CA GLU A 318 -6.65 24.36 -15.20
C GLU A 318 -7.80 24.34 -16.22
N SER A 319 -8.74 25.28 -16.08
CA SER A 319 -9.91 25.43 -16.98
C SER A 319 -9.53 25.68 -18.45
N GLY A 320 -8.32 26.19 -18.70
CA GLY A 320 -7.80 26.38 -20.04
C GLY A 320 -7.03 25.21 -20.62
N CYS A 321 -6.81 24.15 -19.83
CA CYS A 321 -6.03 22.98 -20.21
C CYS A 321 -6.92 21.83 -20.66
N THR A 322 -6.62 21.25 -21.81
CA THR A 322 -7.19 19.95 -22.24
C THR A 322 -6.15 18.87 -22.02
N VAL A 323 -6.42 17.94 -21.10
CA VAL A 323 -5.52 16.80 -20.83
C VAL A 323 -5.63 15.81 -21.97
N ILE A 324 -4.49 15.36 -22.51
CA ILE A 324 -4.41 14.47 -23.68
C ILE A 324 -3.60 13.18 -23.45
N GLY A 325 -3.01 13.04 -22.24
CA GLY A 325 -2.21 11.86 -21.90
C GLY A 325 -1.66 11.86 -20.48
#